data_08f7af27cf6353bcafaab6493524a15c
#
_entry.id   08f7af27cf6353bcafaab6493524a15c
#
_cell.length_a   1.000
_cell.length_b   1.000
_cell.length_c   1.000
_cell.angle_alpha   90.00
_cell.angle_beta   90.00
_cell.angle_gamma   90.00
#
_symmetry.space_group_name_H-M   'P 1'
#
loop_
_entity.id
_entity.type
_entity.pdbx_description
1 polymer ?
#
loop_
_entity_poly.entity_id
_entity_poly.type
_entity_poly.pdbx_seq_one_letter_code
_entity_poly.pdbx_strand_id
1 'polypeptide(L)'
;MNNHALIIRFHYEKEDPRFDWRFSYFKAMVLPRILNQTREDFDICIWCNSWHDEIFKSLSSRIKIFHAKKDTIKYRILKGKKYYYDFVEYEDLEGLDKYEIQSGIDSDDLISRDYIDTIVKYLKNEKGKTHLCFQPKTFNLKTLAIKPMLPYHSKRGSAFLSLYQPNKEDNYKFIYCDSHISMWKYAKKSITIPSGHCFATIHYLNESTGK
;
A
#
# COMPACT_ATOMS: atom_id res chain seq x y z
N MET A 1 3.53 -10.13 -19.42
CA MET A 1 4.02 -9.10 -18.48
C MET A 1 2.89 -8.84 -17.50
N ASN A 2 3.14 -8.91 -16.20
CA ASN A 2 2.09 -8.66 -15.22
C ASN A 2 1.61 -7.21 -15.31
N ASN A 3 0.30 -7.02 -15.27
CA ASN A 3 -0.32 -5.69 -15.42
C ASN A 3 -0.74 -5.09 -14.07
N HIS A 4 -0.39 -5.77 -12.97
CA HIS A 4 -0.73 -5.41 -11.61
C HIS A 4 0.52 -5.31 -10.75
N ALA A 5 0.72 -4.18 -10.07
CA ALA A 5 1.74 -3.97 -9.05
C ALA A 5 1.10 -3.93 -7.66
N LEU A 6 1.56 -4.78 -6.75
CA LEU A 6 1.32 -4.63 -5.32
C LEU A 6 2.49 -3.86 -4.72
N ILE A 7 2.24 -2.64 -4.28
CA ILE A 7 3.25 -1.69 -3.84
C ILE A 7 3.26 -1.60 -2.33
N ILE A 8 4.40 -1.89 -1.74
CA ILE A 8 4.63 -1.84 -0.30
C ILE A 8 5.61 -0.72 0.00
N ARG A 9 5.21 0.21 0.83
CA ARG A 9 6.04 1.32 1.24
C ARG A 9 6.92 0.92 2.42
N PHE A 10 8.24 1.08 2.24
CA PHE A 10 9.24 0.75 3.24
C PHE A 10 10.28 1.89 3.36
N HIS A 11 9.77 3.11 3.55
CA HIS A 11 10.57 4.32 3.61
C HIS A 11 11.03 4.57 5.04
N TYR A 12 12.27 4.24 5.34
CA TYR A 12 12.88 4.48 6.64
C TYR A 12 14.28 5.08 6.44
N GLU A 13 14.64 6.02 7.28
CA GLU A 13 16.01 6.50 7.37
C GLU A 13 16.94 5.35 7.75
N LYS A 14 18.23 5.47 7.36
CA LYS A 14 19.21 4.38 7.51
C LYS A 14 19.34 3.88 8.95
N GLU A 15 19.17 4.79 9.92
CA GLU A 15 19.33 4.51 11.36
C GLU A 15 17.98 4.61 12.11
N ASP A 16 16.86 4.51 11.41
CA ASP A 16 15.56 4.54 12.06
C ASP A 16 15.39 3.31 12.96
N PRO A 17 15.25 3.47 14.27
CA PRO A 17 15.15 2.34 15.20
C PRO A 17 13.91 1.46 14.98
N ARG A 18 12.93 1.95 14.21
CA ARG A 18 11.73 1.19 13.86
C ARG A 18 11.98 0.22 12.71
N PHE A 19 13.03 0.42 11.91
CA PHE A 19 13.28 -0.37 10.73
C PHE A 19 13.41 -1.86 11.03
N ASP A 20 14.27 -2.23 11.97
CA ASP A 20 14.55 -3.64 12.30
C ASP A 20 13.29 -4.39 12.74
N TRP A 21 12.48 -3.76 13.56
CA TRP A 21 11.22 -4.36 14.00
C TRP A 21 10.24 -4.49 12.83
N ARG A 22 10.07 -3.43 12.04
CA ARG A 22 9.18 -3.42 10.85
C ARG A 22 9.61 -4.46 9.83
N PHE A 23 10.90 -4.53 9.57
CA PHE A 23 11.45 -5.50 8.64
C PHE A 23 11.26 -6.94 9.13
N SER A 24 11.51 -7.20 10.40
CA SER A 24 11.29 -8.52 11.00
C SER A 24 9.81 -8.92 10.95
N TYR A 25 8.92 -8.00 11.25
CA TYR A 25 7.48 -8.24 11.15
C TYR A 25 7.04 -8.47 9.69
N PHE A 26 7.50 -7.63 8.77
CA PHE A 26 7.24 -7.80 7.34
C PHE A 26 7.67 -9.18 6.85
N LYS A 27 8.89 -9.58 7.15
CA LYS A 27 9.45 -10.87 6.76
C LYS A 27 8.66 -12.05 7.34
N ALA A 28 8.26 -11.96 8.59
CA ALA A 28 7.60 -13.07 9.28
C ALA A 28 6.09 -13.17 9.00
N MET A 29 5.41 -12.04 8.83
CA MET A 29 3.95 -11.99 8.81
C MET A 29 3.36 -11.52 7.49
N VAL A 30 3.93 -10.48 6.88
CA VAL A 30 3.35 -9.82 5.71
C VAL A 30 3.78 -10.53 4.41
N LEU A 31 5.08 -10.70 4.22
CA LEU A 31 5.64 -11.29 3.00
C LEU A 31 5.11 -12.70 2.70
N PRO A 32 4.99 -13.62 3.67
CA PRO A 32 4.42 -14.95 3.39
C PRO A 32 2.98 -14.88 2.88
N ARG A 33 2.18 -13.92 3.32
CA ARG A 33 0.80 -13.72 2.85
C ARG A 33 0.76 -13.17 1.42
N ILE A 34 1.71 -12.33 1.07
CA ILE A 34 1.86 -11.81 -0.30
C ILE A 34 2.32 -12.94 -1.24
N LEU A 35 3.28 -13.75 -0.83
CA LEU A 35 3.79 -14.86 -1.64
C LEU A 35 2.77 -16.00 -1.80
N ASN A 36 1.83 -16.17 -0.87
CA ASN A 36 0.79 -17.20 -0.87
C ASN A 36 -0.56 -16.73 -1.42
N GLN A 37 -0.59 -15.69 -2.24
CA GLN A 37 -1.83 -15.28 -2.91
C GLN A 37 -2.34 -16.36 -3.87
N THR A 38 -3.67 -16.45 -4.04
CA THR A 38 -4.30 -17.38 -5.01
C THR A 38 -3.97 -17.05 -6.46
N ARG A 39 -3.53 -15.82 -6.73
CA ARG A 39 -3.02 -15.37 -8.02
C ARG A 39 -1.55 -15.01 -7.91
N GLU A 40 -0.80 -15.31 -8.97
CA GLU A 40 0.63 -15.03 -9.04
C GLU A 40 0.99 -14.04 -10.15
N ASP A 41 0.02 -13.64 -10.97
CA ASP A 41 0.17 -12.74 -12.11
C ASP A 41 0.20 -11.25 -11.69
N PHE A 42 0.96 -10.95 -10.65
CA PHE A 42 1.25 -9.60 -10.18
C PHE A 42 2.71 -9.46 -9.77
N ASP A 43 3.21 -8.25 -9.80
CA ASP A 43 4.56 -7.91 -9.33
C ASP A 43 4.51 -7.39 -7.88
N ILE A 44 5.46 -7.82 -7.07
CA ILE A 44 5.66 -7.31 -5.70
C ILE A 44 6.67 -6.18 -5.80
N CYS A 45 6.22 -4.96 -5.53
CA CYS A 45 7.02 -3.75 -5.66
C CYS A 45 7.31 -3.17 -4.28
N ILE A 46 8.54 -3.22 -3.83
CA ILE A 46 8.98 -2.56 -2.59
C ILE A 46 9.50 -1.18 -2.94
N TRP A 47 8.89 -0.18 -2.36
CA TRP A 47 9.35 1.19 -2.44
C TRP A 47 10.13 1.55 -1.17
N CYS A 48 11.45 1.63 -1.29
CA CYS A 48 12.35 1.83 -0.17
C CYS A 48 13.51 2.77 -0.54
N ASN A 49 14.34 3.07 0.43
CA ASN A 49 15.59 3.81 0.23
C ASN A 49 16.69 2.85 -0.27
N SER A 50 17.63 3.34 -1.07
CA SER A 50 18.65 2.53 -1.74
C SER A 50 19.56 1.74 -0.79
N TRP A 51 19.77 2.20 0.42
CA TRP A 51 20.56 1.47 1.44
C TRP A 51 19.90 0.19 1.95
N HIS A 52 18.64 -0.07 1.60
CA HIS A 52 17.92 -1.29 1.97
C HIS A 52 17.81 -2.32 0.84
N ASP A 53 18.33 -2.02 -0.35
CA ASP A 53 18.17 -2.85 -1.55
C ASP A 53 18.56 -4.31 -1.36
N GLU A 54 19.77 -4.53 -0.88
CA GLU A 54 20.31 -5.89 -0.76
C GLU A 54 19.49 -6.75 0.23
N ILE A 55 18.96 -6.10 1.27
CA ILE A 55 18.11 -6.77 2.26
C ILE A 55 16.84 -7.27 1.60
N PHE A 56 16.17 -6.43 0.77
CA PHE A 56 14.93 -6.84 0.13
C PHE A 56 15.14 -7.80 -1.05
N LYS A 57 16.18 -7.61 -1.85
CA LYS A 57 16.54 -8.52 -2.96
C LYS A 57 16.75 -9.95 -2.47
N SER A 58 17.32 -10.13 -1.27
CA SER A 58 17.57 -11.43 -0.68
C SER A 58 16.31 -12.20 -0.27
N LEU A 59 15.16 -11.54 -0.13
CA LEU A 59 13.93 -12.16 0.38
C LEU A 59 13.19 -13.01 -0.66
N SER A 60 13.15 -12.57 -1.91
CA SER A 60 12.48 -13.29 -2.99
C SER A 60 12.84 -12.69 -4.34
N SER A 61 13.05 -13.57 -5.34
CA SER A 61 13.25 -13.16 -6.75
C SER A 61 12.03 -12.47 -7.38
N ARG A 62 10.85 -12.57 -6.77
CA ARG A 62 9.62 -11.88 -7.20
C ARG A 62 9.57 -10.41 -6.79
N ILE A 63 10.47 -9.96 -5.92
CA ILE A 63 10.49 -8.58 -5.43
C ILE A 63 11.21 -7.69 -6.44
N LYS A 64 10.53 -6.61 -6.83
CA LYS A 64 11.09 -5.49 -7.59
C LYS A 64 11.24 -4.30 -6.66
N ILE A 65 12.38 -3.64 -6.73
CA ILE A 65 12.70 -2.51 -5.87
C ILE A 65 12.56 -1.23 -6.67
N PHE A 66 11.97 -0.23 -6.06
CA PHE A 66 11.81 1.11 -6.58
C PHE A 66 12.28 2.12 -5.54
N HIS A 67 12.96 3.16 -6.00
CA HIS A 67 13.44 4.24 -5.15
C HIS A 67 12.73 5.53 -5.49
N ALA A 68 12.49 6.35 -4.48
CA ALA A 68 12.20 7.76 -4.69
C ALA A 68 13.50 8.48 -5.11
N LYS A 69 13.46 9.23 -6.19
CA LYS A 69 14.61 10.03 -6.64
C LYS A 69 14.92 11.21 -5.70
N LYS A 70 13.96 11.59 -4.89
CA LYS A 70 14.07 12.71 -3.97
C LYS A 70 13.21 12.47 -2.73
N ASP A 71 13.83 12.50 -1.55
CA ASP A 71 13.11 12.51 -0.28
C ASP A 71 12.41 13.86 -0.11
N THR A 72 11.22 13.98 -0.64
CA THR A 72 10.37 15.14 -0.39
C THR A 72 9.47 14.86 0.81
N ILE A 73 10.01 15.01 2.00
CA ILE A 73 9.20 15.03 3.21
C ILE A 73 8.45 16.36 3.23
N LYS A 74 7.18 16.33 2.88
CA LYS A 74 6.28 17.47 3.10
C LYS A 74 5.65 17.32 4.48
N TYR A 75 5.59 18.41 5.22
CA TYR A 75 4.89 18.43 6.50
C TYR A 75 3.68 19.35 6.44
N ARG A 76 2.63 18.97 7.15
CA ARG A 76 1.45 19.79 7.38
C ARG A 76 1.32 20.09 8.85
N ILE A 77 1.05 21.35 9.20
CA ILE A 77 0.73 21.74 10.57
C ILE A 77 -0.79 21.66 10.74
N LEU A 78 -1.25 20.76 11.60
CA LEU A 78 -2.65 20.66 11.99
C LEU A 78 -2.74 20.83 13.52
N LYS A 79 -3.52 21.80 13.97
CA LYS A 79 -3.69 22.09 15.39
C LYS A 79 -2.38 22.25 16.16
N GLY A 80 -1.39 22.93 15.56
CA GLY A 80 -0.07 23.17 16.19
C GLY A 80 0.88 21.97 16.20
N LYS A 81 0.47 20.80 15.71
CA LYS A 81 1.32 19.61 15.59
C LYS A 81 1.81 19.44 14.15
N LYS A 82 3.09 19.10 14.02
CA LYS A 82 3.73 18.85 12.74
C LYS A 82 3.49 17.40 12.34
N TYR A 83 2.79 17.18 11.22
CA TYR A 83 2.59 15.87 10.63
C TYR A 83 3.49 15.76 9.40
N TYR A 84 4.23 14.67 9.30
CA TYR A 84 5.06 14.36 8.14
C TYR A 84 4.25 13.53 7.16
N TYR A 85 4.35 13.88 5.88
CA TYR A 85 3.78 13.10 4.79
C TYR A 85 4.88 12.87 3.76
N ASP A 86 5.10 11.61 3.42
CA ASP A 86 5.94 11.27 2.29
C ASP A 86 5.12 11.51 1.02
N PHE A 87 5.46 12.53 0.27
CA PHE A 87 4.95 12.72 -1.07
C PHE A 87 6.03 12.33 -2.05
N VAL A 88 5.69 11.45 -2.97
CA VAL A 88 6.53 11.18 -4.12
C VAL A 88 6.02 12.03 -5.26
N GLU A 89 6.88 12.84 -5.82
CA GLU A 89 6.57 13.47 -7.08
C GLU A 89 6.56 12.38 -8.17
N TYR A 90 5.62 12.50 -9.09
CA TYR A 90 5.32 11.49 -10.11
C TYR A 90 6.53 11.06 -10.95
N GLU A 91 7.49 11.98 -11.14
CA GLU A 91 8.73 11.77 -11.90
C GLU A 91 9.71 10.81 -11.23
N ASP A 92 9.48 10.48 -9.97
CA ASP A 92 10.39 9.69 -9.14
C ASP A 92 10.20 8.17 -9.25
N LEU A 93 9.15 7.70 -9.98
CA LEU A 93 8.76 6.29 -9.99
C LEU A 93 8.76 5.70 -11.41
N GLU A 94 9.88 5.90 -12.08
CA GLU A 94 10.13 5.34 -13.41
C GLU A 94 9.89 3.83 -13.44
N GLY A 95 9.04 3.39 -14.36
CA GLY A 95 8.71 1.99 -14.56
C GLY A 95 7.50 1.47 -13.77
N LEU A 96 6.88 2.27 -12.89
CA LEU A 96 5.59 1.92 -12.29
C LEU A 96 4.40 2.31 -13.18
N ASP A 97 4.60 3.22 -14.10
CA ASP A 97 3.62 3.65 -15.10
C ASP A 97 3.18 2.54 -16.08
N LYS A 98 3.95 1.46 -16.18
CA LYS A 98 3.60 0.29 -17.01
C LYS A 98 2.41 -0.52 -16.45
N TYR A 99 2.09 -0.40 -15.17
CA TYR A 99 1.02 -1.17 -14.54
C TYR A 99 -0.32 -0.44 -14.64
N GLU A 100 -1.33 -1.12 -15.18
CA GLU A 100 -2.70 -0.60 -15.18
C GLU A 100 -3.36 -0.67 -13.81
N ILE A 101 -2.98 -1.66 -12.99
CA ILE A 101 -3.47 -1.82 -11.63
C ILE A 101 -2.32 -1.55 -10.67
N GLN A 102 -2.50 -0.60 -9.78
CA GLN A 102 -1.61 -0.36 -8.66
C GLN A 102 -2.38 -0.54 -7.36
N SER A 103 -1.89 -1.42 -6.49
CA SER A 103 -2.45 -1.67 -5.15
C SER A 103 -1.44 -1.31 -4.09
N GLY A 104 -1.84 -0.55 -3.09
CA GLY A 104 -0.99 -0.17 -1.96
C GLY A 104 -1.36 -0.92 -0.69
N ILE A 105 -0.34 -1.32 0.06
CA ILE A 105 -0.46 -1.79 1.44
C ILE A 105 0.69 -1.24 2.27
N ASP A 106 0.46 -1.06 3.55
CA ASP A 106 1.54 -0.69 4.47
C ASP A 106 2.36 -1.92 4.87
N SER A 107 3.63 -1.70 5.21
CA SER A 107 4.61 -2.76 5.50
C SER A 107 4.29 -3.61 6.74
N ASP A 108 3.35 -3.19 7.55
CA ASP A 108 2.87 -3.86 8.77
C ASP A 108 1.44 -4.37 8.68
N ASP A 109 0.81 -4.24 7.52
CA ASP A 109 -0.57 -4.64 7.32
C ASP A 109 -0.68 -6.03 6.68
N LEU A 110 -1.77 -6.73 6.97
CA LEU A 110 -1.99 -8.09 6.51
C LEU A 110 -3.11 -8.16 5.46
N ILE A 111 -2.94 -9.04 4.49
CA ILE A 111 -3.94 -9.32 3.45
C ILE A 111 -4.38 -10.79 3.48
N SER A 112 -5.62 -11.05 3.08
CA SER A 112 -6.12 -12.41 2.88
C SER A 112 -5.47 -13.06 1.66
N ARG A 113 -5.57 -14.38 1.58
CA ARG A 113 -5.01 -15.15 0.47
C ARG A 113 -5.64 -14.82 -0.89
N ASP A 114 -6.86 -14.32 -0.89
CA ASP A 114 -7.64 -13.97 -2.09
C ASP A 114 -7.68 -12.46 -2.38
N TYR A 115 -6.83 -11.67 -1.74
CA TYR A 115 -6.84 -10.21 -1.86
C TYR A 115 -6.63 -9.75 -3.31
N ILE A 116 -5.61 -10.27 -3.99
CA ILE A 116 -5.29 -9.92 -5.39
C ILE A 116 -6.40 -10.42 -6.32
N ASP A 117 -6.90 -11.64 -6.11
CA ASP A 117 -8.01 -12.19 -6.91
C ASP A 117 -9.28 -11.36 -6.76
N THR A 118 -9.56 -10.88 -5.55
CA THR A 118 -10.69 -9.98 -5.28
C THR A 118 -10.55 -8.66 -6.06
N ILE A 119 -9.38 -8.03 -6.07
CA ILE A 119 -9.14 -6.81 -6.86
C ILE A 119 -9.48 -7.07 -8.33
N VAL A 120 -8.92 -8.13 -8.91
CA VAL A 120 -9.12 -8.46 -10.32
C VAL A 120 -10.58 -8.74 -10.63
N LYS A 121 -11.30 -9.46 -9.77
CA LYS A 121 -12.75 -9.72 -9.93
C LYS A 121 -13.57 -8.44 -9.99
N TYR A 122 -13.31 -7.48 -9.09
CA TYR A 122 -14.03 -6.21 -9.08
C TYR A 122 -13.70 -5.31 -10.28
N LEU A 123 -12.50 -5.45 -10.87
CA LEU A 123 -12.06 -4.67 -12.01
C LEU A 123 -12.40 -5.29 -13.37
N LYS A 124 -12.78 -6.57 -13.41
CA LYS A 124 -12.95 -7.36 -14.65
C LYS A 124 -13.84 -6.68 -15.72
N ASN A 125 -14.86 -5.95 -15.28
CA ASN A 125 -15.82 -5.30 -16.18
C ASN A 125 -15.65 -3.77 -16.24
N GLU A 126 -14.63 -3.23 -15.57
CA GLU A 126 -14.40 -1.79 -15.54
C GLU A 126 -13.66 -1.34 -16.79
N LYS A 127 -14.16 -0.27 -17.42
CA LYS A 127 -13.60 0.29 -18.67
C LYS A 127 -12.87 1.62 -18.47
N GLY A 128 -12.90 2.17 -17.26
CA GLY A 128 -12.34 3.48 -16.97
C GLY A 128 -11.59 3.51 -15.65
N LYS A 129 -10.96 4.64 -15.36
CA LYS A 129 -10.28 4.86 -14.08
C LYS A 129 -11.17 4.50 -12.91
N THR A 130 -10.79 3.47 -12.16
CA THR A 130 -11.57 2.96 -11.03
C THR A 130 -10.70 2.87 -9.78
N HIS A 131 -11.21 3.42 -8.70
CA HIS A 131 -10.62 3.31 -7.37
C HIS A 131 -11.34 2.21 -6.58
N LEU A 132 -10.58 1.27 -6.04
CA LEU A 132 -11.08 0.29 -5.07
C LEU A 132 -10.59 0.69 -3.68
N CYS A 133 -11.49 0.66 -2.71
CA CYS A 133 -11.19 0.90 -1.31
C CYS A 133 -11.70 -0.28 -0.49
N PHE A 134 -10.81 -0.96 0.20
CA PHE A 134 -11.19 -2.06 1.08
C PHE A 134 -11.58 -1.54 2.45
N GLN A 135 -12.58 -2.19 3.07
CA GLN A 135 -12.88 -2.00 4.48
C GLN A 135 -12.03 -2.97 5.31
N PRO A 136 -10.99 -2.50 6.01
CA PRO A 136 -10.14 -3.38 6.80
C PRO A 136 -10.84 -3.80 8.10
N LYS A 137 -10.37 -4.92 8.66
CA LYS A 137 -10.50 -5.23 10.08
C LYS A 137 -9.22 -4.78 10.78
N THR A 138 -9.26 -4.63 12.09
CA THR A 138 -8.06 -4.44 12.90
C THR A 138 -7.56 -5.78 13.42
N PHE A 139 -6.25 -5.97 13.42
CA PHE A 139 -5.58 -7.10 14.07
C PHE A 139 -4.65 -6.57 15.16
N ASN A 140 -4.95 -6.89 16.40
CA ASN A 140 -4.15 -6.44 17.54
C ASN A 140 -3.09 -7.48 17.90
N LEU A 141 -1.81 -7.13 17.71
CA LEU A 141 -0.70 -8.05 17.96
C LEU A 141 -0.57 -8.48 19.44
N LYS A 142 -0.94 -7.64 20.38
CA LYS A 142 -0.84 -7.96 21.80
C LYS A 142 -1.91 -8.97 22.23
N THR A 143 -3.12 -8.82 21.73
CA THR A 143 -4.28 -9.63 22.15
C THR A 143 -4.67 -10.69 21.16
N LEU A 144 -4.07 -10.69 19.95
CA LEU A 144 -4.41 -11.51 18.80
C LEU A 144 -5.88 -11.38 18.36
N ALA A 145 -6.54 -10.33 18.80
CA ALA A 145 -7.94 -10.10 18.50
C ALA A 145 -8.13 -9.44 17.12
N ILE A 146 -9.11 -9.94 16.39
CA ILE A 146 -9.59 -9.33 15.14
C ILE A 146 -10.91 -8.62 15.44
N LYS A 147 -11.01 -7.34 15.11
CA LYS A 147 -12.22 -6.55 15.31
C LYS A 147 -12.57 -5.81 14.00
N PRO A 148 -13.86 -5.56 13.75
CA PRO A 148 -14.25 -4.63 12.69
C PRO A 148 -13.58 -3.28 12.95
N MET A 149 -13.00 -2.70 11.93
CA MET A 149 -12.59 -1.31 12.00
C MET A 149 -13.86 -0.47 11.93
N LEU A 150 -14.10 0.38 12.94
CA LEU A 150 -15.20 1.33 12.88
C LEU A 150 -15.07 2.13 11.59
N PRO A 151 -16.18 2.49 10.92
CA PRO A 151 -16.17 3.15 9.62
C PRO A 151 -15.58 4.56 9.71
N TYR A 152 -14.30 4.62 9.98
CA TYR A 152 -13.52 5.83 9.88
C TYR A 152 -13.31 6.06 8.38
N HIS A 153 -14.12 6.92 7.80
CA HIS A 153 -14.07 7.24 6.36
C HIS A 153 -14.45 6.11 5.38
N SER A 154 -15.44 5.31 5.69
CA SER A 154 -15.88 4.10 4.96
C SER A 154 -16.21 4.29 3.47
N LYS A 155 -16.22 5.52 2.96
CA LYS A 155 -16.50 5.80 1.54
C LYS A 155 -15.30 6.30 0.73
N ARG A 156 -14.16 6.63 1.35
CA ARG A 156 -13.15 7.44 0.66
C ARG A 156 -11.69 7.04 0.83
N GLY A 157 -11.34 6.11 1.70
CA GLY A 157 -9.93 5.73 1.80
C GLY A 157 -9.62 4.81 2.98
N SER A 158 -8.80 3.82 2.69
CA SER A 158 -8.07 3.01 3.67
C SER A 158 -6.65 2.86 3.16
N ALA A 159 -5.72 2.40 3.99
CA ALA A 159 -4.38 2.05 3.56
C ALA A 159 -4.40 0.96 2.46
N PHE A 160 -5.49 0.19 2.39
CA PHE A 160 -5.71 -0.86 1.39
C PHE A 160 -6.54 -0.31 0.24
N LEU A 161 -5.87 0.16 -0.78
CA LEU A 161 -6.53 0.73 -1.95
C LEU A 161 -5.90 0.22 -3.24
N SER A 162 -6.68 0.25 -4.30
CA SER A 162 -6.18 -0.03 -5.64
C SER A 162 -6.68 1.01 -6.62
N LEU A 163 -5.84 1.39 -7.55
CA LEU A 163 -6.15 2.29 -8.62
C LEU A 163 -5.97 1.56 -9.96
N TYR A 164 -7.06 1.46 -10.70
CA TYR A 164 -7.08 0.89 -12.06
C TYR A 164 -7.09 2.00 -13.09
N GLN A 165 -6.18 1.94 -14.05
CA GLN A 165 -5.95 2.95 -15.07
C GLN A 165 -5.68 2.28 -16.42
N PRO A 166 -6.74 1.78 -17.12
CA PRO A 166 -6.60 0.99 -18.32
C PRO A 166 -6.04 1.76 -19.53
N ASN A 167 -6.25 3.08 -19.54
CA ASN A 167 -5.74 3.98 -20.59
C ASN A 167 -4.71 4.91 -19.97
N LYS A 168 -3.44 4.70 -20.26
CA LYS A 168 -2.33 5.43 -19.66
C LYS A 168 -2.18 6.87 -20.14
N GLU A 169 -2.90 7.25 -21.21
CA GLU A 169 -2.63 8.46 -21.98
C GLU A 169 -3.00 9.76 -21.27
N ASP A 170 -4.00 9.77 -20.37
CA ASP A 170 -4.43 11.00 -19.72
C ASP A 170 -4.35 10.93 -18.20
N ASN A 171 -3.43 11.71 -17.64
CA ASN A 171 -3.35 11.91 -16.19
C ASN A 171 -3.16 10.61 -15.39
N TYR A 172 -2.24 9.75 -15.84
CA TYR A 172 -1.78 8.64 -15.00
C TYR A 172 -1.39 9.15 -13.61
N LYS A 173 -1.80 8.46 -12.57
CA LYS A 173 -1.48 8.82 -11.18
C LYS A 173 -0.84 7.64 -10.47
N PHE A 174 0.19 7.93 -9.72
CA PHE A 174 0.77 6.97 -8.81
C PHE A 174 -0.11 6.81 -7.57
N ILE A 175 -0.23 5.58 -7.06
CA ILE A 175 -1.14 5.26 -5.94
C ILE A 175 -0.83 6.01 -4.65
N TYR A 176 0.39 6.50 -4.50
CA TYR A 176 0.82 7.34 -3.37
C TYR A 176 1.06 8.81 -3.75
N CYS A 177 0.57 9.28 -4.91
CA CYS A 177 0.70 10.69 -5.30
C CYS A 177 -0.08 11.65 -4.39
N ASP A 178 -0.99 11.13 -3.59
CA ASP A 178 -1.76 11.86 -2.58
C ASP A 178 -2.03 10.93 -1.39
N SER A 179 -2.61 11.47 -0.32
CA SER A 179 -3.02 10.63 0.79
C SER A 179 -4.07 9.60 0.35
N HIS A 180 -4.04 8.41 0.93
CA HIS A 180 -5.00 7.35 0.64
C HIS A 180 -6.47 7.80 0.79
N ILE A 181 -6.74 8.83 1.62
CA ILE A 181 -8.06 9.43 1.80
C ILE A 181 -8.52 10.21 0.56
N SER A 182 -7.58 10.67 -0.26
CA SER A 182 -7.84 11.54 -1.41
C SER A 182 -7.77 10.83 -2.76
N MET A 183 -7.27 9.61 -2.82
CA MET A 183 -7.03 8.87 -4.07
C MET A 183 -8.30 8.68 -4.94
N TRP A 184 -9.46 8.61 -4.32
CA TRP A 184 -10.74 8.51 -5.04
C TRP A 184 -11.00 9.69 -6.01
N LYS A 185 -10.37 10.85 -5.78
CA LYS A 185 -10.51 12.04 -6.64
C LYS A 185 -9.93 11.84 -8.04
N TYR A 186 -9.01 10.90 -8.17
CA TYR A 186 -8.32 10.59 -9.44
C TYR A 186 -9.03 9.51 -10.26
N ALA A 187 -10.17 9.01 -9.78
CA ALA A 187 -10.95 7.99 -10.46
C ALA A 187 -12.32 8.50 -10.86
N LYS A 188 -12.84 7.97 -11.96
CA LYS A 188 -14.23 8.23 -12.40
C LYS A 188 -15.25 7.49 -11.55
N LYS A 189 -14.82 6.36 -10.96
CA LYS A 189 -15.66 5.48 -10.15
C LYS A 189 -14.88 5.04 -8.91
N SER A 190 -15.58 4.97 -7.78
CA SER A 190 -15.02 4.40 -6.55
C SER A 190 -15.91 3.26 -6.06
N ILE A 191 -15.29 2.11 -5.79
CA ILE A 191 -15.96 0.90 -5.32
C ILE A 191 -15.41 0.58 -3.93
N THR A 192 -16.31 0.36 -2.97
CA THR A 192 -15.94 -0.10 -1.63
C THR A 192 -16.10 -1.61 -1.56
N ILE A 193 -15.02 -2.31 -1.21
CA ILE A 193 -15.01 -3.75 -1.04
C ILE A 193 -15.26 -4.07 0.45
N PRO A 194 -16.19 -5.00 0.76
CA PRO A 194 -16.52 -5.36 2.13
C PRO A 194 -15.32 -5.87 2.93
N SER A 195 -15.43 -5.86 4.24
CA SER A 195 -14.39 -6.33 5.17
C SER A 195 -14.14 -7.84 5.06
N GLY A 196 -12.91 -8.25 5.30
CA GLY A 196 -12.51 -9.67 5.30
C GLY A 196 -11.26 -9.97 4.48
N HIS A 197 -10.85 -9.03 3.62
CA HIS A 197 -9.71 -9.23 2.72
C HIS A 197 -8.43 -8.56 3.21
N CYS A 198 -8.51 -7.68 4.20
CA CYS A 198 -7.35 -6.95 4.72
C CYS A 198 -7.50 -6.59 6.20
N PHE A 199 -6.36 -6.44 6.89
CA PHE A 199 -6.27 -6.25 8.32
C PHE A 199 -5.21 -5.20 8.66
N ALA A 200 -5.64 -4.06 9.17
CA ALA A 200 -4.75 -3.06 9.72
C ALA A 200 -4.18 -3.55 11.06
N THR A 201 -2.86 -3.65 11.15
CA THR A 201 -2.19 -4.17 12.34
C THR A 201 -2.05 -3.09 13.40
N ILE A 202 -2.47 -3.38 14.62
CA ILE A 202 -2.30 -2.51 15.79
C ILE A 202 -1.12 -3.02 16.63
N HIS A 203 -0.10 -2.20 16.78
CA HIS A 203 1.09 -2.49 17.59
C HIS A 203 1.64 -1.21 18.24
N TYR A 204 2.59 -1.35 19.15
CA TYR A 204 3.11 -0.23 19.96
C TYR A 204 3.93 0.81 19.15
N LEU A 205 4.40 0.47 17.97
CA LEU A 205 5.10 1.39 17.05
C LEU A 205 4.19 2.01 15.98
N ASN A 206 2.90 1.84 16.09
CA ASN A 206 1.96 2.38 15.11
C ASN A 206 1.79 3.89 15.30
N GLU A 207 2.28 4.67 14.36
CA GLU A 207 2.27 6.13 14.42
C GLU A 207 0.86 6.72 14.31
N SER A 208 -0.06 6.03 13.64
CA SER A 208 -1.42 6.52 13.44
C SER A 208 -2.30 6.38 14.67
N THR A 209 -1.97 5.49 15.58
CA THR A 209 -2.72 5.27 16.81
C THR A 209 -2.20 6.06 18.01
N GLY A 210 -1.03 6.71 17.88
CA GLY A 210 -0.49 7.80 18.73
C GLY A 210 -0.81 7.77 20.23
N LYS A 211 -0.82 6.61 20.86
CA LYS A 211 -1.04 6.50 22.31
C LYS A 211 -0.05 5.54 22.92
#